data_2e4d727833aa406a7688466847f91756
#
_entry.id   2e4d727833aa406a7688466847f91756
#
_cell.length_a   1.000
_cell.length_b   1.000
_cell.length_c   1.000
_cell.angle_alpha   90.00
_cell.angle_beta   90.00
_cell.angle_gamma   90.00
#
_symmetry.space_group_name_H-M   'P 1'
#
loop_
_entity.id
_entity.type
_entity.pdbx_description
1 polymer ?
#
loop_
_entity_poly.entity_id
_entity_poly.type
_entity_poly.pdbx_seq_one_letter_code
_entity_poly.pdbx_strand_id
1 'polypeptide(L)'
;MENRRIIRDMHCVSNKLSRQLDNLFSTQGITHMQFAILSFITRSTNDGKDVFQKNLEISFDIRPSSVSSILSLMEEKKLIKRVSVKNDARLRKIILTKEGSKKYDDVHAKVVMFENKIKSLFSDDEIKVFFNVLDKLYDYTEE
;
A
#
# COMPACT_ATOMS: atom_id res chain seq x y z
N MET A 1 -6.32 -28.53 -19.78
CA MET A 1 -5.79 -28.31 -18.40
C MET A 1 -4.32 -28.75 -18.22
N GLU A 2 -3.78 -29.53 -19.12
CA GLU A 2 -2.49 -30.18 -18.95
C GLU A 2 -1.23 -29.27 -18.86
N ASN A 3 -1.33 -27.98 -19.10
CA ASN A 3 -0.16 -27.09 -19.13
C ASN A 3 -0.26 -25.90 -18.14
N ARG A 4 -1.21 -25.92 -17.21
CA ARG A 4 -1.38 -24.87 -16.21
C ARG A 4 -0.46 -25.15 -15.01
N ARG A 5 0.31 -24.12 -14.58
CA ARG A 5 1.21 -24.19 -13.43
C ARG A 5 0.86 -23.09 -12.46
N ILE A 6 0.57 -23.45 -11.21
CA ILE A 6 0.10 -22.52 -10.17
C ILE A 6 1.02 -21.31 -10.06
N ILE A 7 2.31 -21.53 -9.80
CA ILE A 7 3.28 -20.43 -9.58
C ILE A 7 3.40 -19.53 -10.82
N ARG A 8 3.53 -20.13 -12.02
CA ARG A 8 3.64 -19.36 -13.27
C ARG A 8 2.41 -18.52 -13.54
N ASP A 9 1.23 -19.11 -13.39
CA ASP A 9 -0.02 -18.44 -13.75
C ASP A 9 -0.37 -17.36 -12.70
N MET A 10 -0.12 -17.61 -11.42
CA MET A 10 -0.23 -16.59 -10.37
C MET A 10 0.71 -15.41 -10.63
N HIS A 11 1.98 -15.70 -10.94
CA HIS A 11 2.96 -14.63 -11.25
C HIS A 11 2.53 -13.80 -12.47
N CYS A 12 2.06 -14.46 -13.52
CA CYS A 12 1.59 -13.78 -14.72
C CYS A 12 0.40 -12.85 -14.45
N VAL A 13 -0.61 -13.33 -13.71
CA VAL A 13 -1.80 -12.54 -13.34
C VAL A 13 -1.42 -11.41 -12.40
N SER A 14 -0.64 -11.70 -11.35
CA SER A 14 -0.16 -10.70 -10.39
C SER A 14 0.57 -9.55 -11.09
N ASN A 15 1.51 -9.86 -12.00
CA ASN A 15 2.24 -8.83 -12.75
C ASN A 15 1.32 -7.96 -13.63
N LYS A 16 0.31 -8.56 -14.25
CA LYS A 16 -0.65 -7.81 -15.08
C LYS A 16 -1.52 -6.88 -14.23
N LEU A 17 -2.02 -7.36 -13.10
CA LEU A 17 -2.81 -6.56 -12.17
C LEU A 17 -1.97 -5.44 -11.54
N SER A 18 -0.72 -5.73 -11.15
CA SER A 18 0.21 -4.73 -10.63
C SER A 18 0.45 -3.61 -11.62
N ARG A 19 0.66 -3.92 -12.91
CA ARG A 19 0.81 -2.88 -13.95
C ARG A 19 -0.44 -2.00 -14.09
N GLN A 20 -1.63 -2.57 -13.97
CA GLN A 20 -2.87 -1.78 -14.01
C GLN A 20 -2.97 -0.84 -12.80
N LEU A 21 -2.60 -1.32 -11.61
CA LEU A 21 -2.53 -0.48 -10.41
C LEU A 21 -1.46 0.60 -10.53
N ASP A 22 -0.26 0.28 -11.02
CA ASP A 22 0.81 1.25 -11.24
C ASP A 22 0.38 2.35 -12.21
N ASN A 23 -0.33 2.01 -13.28
CA ASN A 23 -0.92 2.98 -14.19
C ASN A 23 -1.95 3.88 -13.47
N LEU A 24 -2.81 3.30 -12.64
CA LEU A 24 -3.77 4.04 -11.83
C LEU A 24 -3.04 5.05 -10.92
N PHE A 25 -2.04 4.61 -10.17
CA PHE A 25 -1.26 5.49 -9.31
C PHE A 25 -0.52 6.58 -10.09
N SER A 26 0.09 6.22 -11.21
CA SER A 26 0.79 7.16 -12.08
C SER A 26 -0.13 8.28 -12.58
N THR A 27 -1.36 7.96 -12.99
CA THR A 27 -2.35 8.98 -13.40
C THR A 27 -2.75 9.91 -12.25
N GLN A 28 -2.59 9.48 -11.02
CA GLN A 28 -2.84 10.29 -9.81
C GLN A 28 -1.59 11.04 -9.32
N GLY A 29 -0.46 10.91 -10.00
CA GLY A 29 0.79 11.59 -9.67
C GLY A 29 1.49 11.04 -8.44
N ILE A 30 1.25 9.79 -8.06
CA ILE A 30 1.92 9.09 -6.97
C ILE A 30 2.41 7.72 -7.40
N THR A 31 3.30 7.13 -6.61
CA THR A 31 3.74 5.74 -6.79
C THR A 31 2.95 4.81 -5.89
N HIS A 32 3.01 3.51 -6.18
CA HIS A 32 2.45 2.48 -5.30
C HIS A 32 2.96 2.61 -3.86
N MET A 33 4.28 2.78 -3.68
CA MET A 33 4.87 2.91 -2.35
C MET A 33 4.42 4.19 -1.63
N GLN A 34 4.28 5.30 -2.35
CA GLN A 34 3.74 6.53 -1.76
C GLN A 34 2.30 6.34 -1.29
N PHE A 35 1.46 5.67 -2.08
CA PHE A 35 0.10 5.32 -1.66
C PHE A 35 0.10 4.38 -0.44
N ALA A 36 0.95 3.37 -0.42
CA ALA A 36 1.07 2.45 0.72
C ALA A 36 1.47 3.19 2.01
N ILE A 37 2.37 4.16 1.92
CA ILE A 37 2.76 5.01 3.06
C ILE A 37 1.60 5.90 3.50
N LEU A 38 0.87 6.55 2.58
CA LEU A 38 -0.33 7.34 2.92
C LEU A 38 -1.36 6.46 3.64
N SER A 39 -1.59 5.24 3.15
CA SER A 39 -2.50 4.27 3.77
C SER A 39 -2.07 3.90 5.18
N PHE A 40 -0.77 3.65 5.38
CA PHE A 40 -0.20 3.30 6.68
C PHE A 40 -0.39 4.44 7.69
N ILE A 41 -0.08 5.68 7.28
CA ILE A 41 -0.23 6.85 8.15
C ILE A 41 -1.71 7.06 8.49
N THR A 42 -2.62 6.97 7.51
CA THR A 42 -4.06 7.13 7.72
C THR A 42 -4.58 6.14 8.74
N ARG A 43 -4.27 4.84 8.58
CA ARG A 43 -4.71 3.79 9.51
C ARG A 43 -4.13 3.99 10.91
N SER A 44 -2.83 4.26 11.01
CA SER A 44 -2.17 4.45 12.31
C SER A 44 -2.75 5.66 13.04
N THR A 45 -3.01 6.76 12.33
CA THR A 45 -3.60 7.97 12.90
C THR A 45 -5.04 7.71 13.38
N ASN A 46 -5.83 6.96 12.62
CA ASN A 46 -7.19 6.57 13.03
C ASN A 46 -7.17 5.69 14.29
N ASP A 47 -6.13 4.89 14.47
CA ASP A 47 -5.90 4.07 15.67
C ASP A 47 -5.26 4.88 16.83
N GLY A 48 -5.08 6.19 16.67
CA GLY A 48 -4.47 7.06 17.68
C GLY A 48 -2.96 6.86 17.85
N LYS A 49 -2.28 6.29 16.84
CA LYS A 49 -0.84 6.00 16.87
C LYS A 49 -0.05 7.01 16.05
N ASP A 50 1.03 7.50 16.62
CA ASP A 50 2.01 8.30 15.89
C ASP A 50 2.84 7.41 14.94
N VAL A 51 3.23 7.98 13.80
CA VAL A 51 4.05 7.30 12.80
C VAL A 51 5.41 7.95 12.71
N PHE A 52 6.45 7.14 12.77
CA PHE A 52 7.86 7.53 12.61
C PHE A 52 8.48 6.77 11.43
N GLN A 53 9.57 7.29 10.89
CA GLN A 53 10.27 6.65 9.78
C GLN A 53 10.60 5.18 10.08
N LYS A 54 11.02 4.89 11.32
CA LYS A 54 11.33 3.50 11.74
C LYS A 54 10.16 2.55 11.60
N ASN A 55 8.93 3.02 11.83
CA ASN A 55 7.73 2.21 11.63
C ASN A 55 7.56 1.80 10.17
N LEU A 56 7.86 2.71 9.24
CA LEU A 56 7.80 2.43 7.80
C LEU A 56 8.90 1.48 7.35
N GLU A 57 10.13 1.67 7.86
CA GLU A 57 11.25 0.77 7.57
C GLU A 57 10.92 -0.68 7.94
N ILE A 58 10.35 -0.88 9.13
CA ILE A 58 9.96 -2.21 9.63
C ILE A 58 8.76 -2.75 8.84
N SER A 59 7.70 -1.95 8.68
CA SER A 59 6.45 -2.43 8.08
C SER A 59 6.57 -2.79 6.60
N PHE A 60 7.46 -2.10 5.88
CA PHE A 60 7.66 -2.32 4.45
C PHE A 60 8.94 -3.09 4.13
N ASP A 61 9.73 -3.45 5.14
CA ASP A 61 11.03 -4.13 4.97
C ASP A 61 11.94 -3.43 3.95
N ILE A 62 12.07 -2.11 4.09
CA ILE A 62 12.90 -1.29 3.20
C ILE A 62 13.98 -0.54 3.95
N ARG A 63 15.08 -0.27 3.25
CA ARG A 63 16.26 0.37 3.82
C ARG A 63 15.95 1.82 4.27
N PRO A 64 16.56 2.28 5.39
CA PRO A 64 16.37 3.66 5.89
C PRO A 64 16.59 4.74 4.83
N SER A 65 17.62 4.59 4.00
CA SER A 65 17.92 5.54 2.92
C SER A 65 16.81 5.61 1.87
N SER A 66 16.20 4.48 1.53
CA SER A 66 15.08 4.43 0.58
C SER A 66 13.83 5.09 1.17
N VAL A 67 13.50 4.80 2.43
CA VAL A 67 12.38 5.47 3.13
C VAL A 67 12.62 6.97 3.20
N SER A 68 13.82 7.40 3.59
CA SER A 68 14.18 8.82 3.66
C SER A 68 13.97 9.54 2.32
N SER A 69 14.40 8.93 1.22
CA SER A 69 14.22 9.49 -0.14
C SER A 69 12.75 9.59 -0.52
N ILE A 70 11.96 8.55 -0.26
CA ILE A 70 10.53 8.55 -0.56
C ILE A 70 9.81 9.64 0.25
N LEU A 71 10.10 9.73 1.55
CA LEU A 71 9.50 10.75 2.42
C LEU A 71 9.85 12.16 1.98
N SER A 72 11.08 12.42 1.55
CA SER A 72 11.50 13.73 1.04
C SER A 72 10.69 14.13 -0.21
N LEU A 73 10.49 13.20 -1.16
CA LEU A 73 9.64 13.43 -2.33
C LEU A 73 8.17 13.68 -1.94
N MET A 74 7.68 12.98 -0.93
CA MET A 74 6.30 13.18 -0.44
C MET A 74 6.15 14.54 0.28
N GLU A 75 7.17 15.02 0.96
CA GLU A 75 7.21 16.39 1.52
C GLU A 75 7.22 17.46 0.42
N GLU A 76 8.04 17.29 -0.63
CA GLU A 76 8.07 18.17 -1.79
C GLU A 76 6.70 18.25 -2.48
N LYS A 77 6.01 17.13 -2.58
CA LYS A 77 4.62 17.04 -3.09
C LYS A 77 3.58 17.57 -2.09
N LYS A 78 3.99 18.03 -0.92
CA LYS A 78 3.12 18.53 0.17
C LYS A 78 2.09 17.51 0.67
N LEU A 79 2.38 16.22 0.56
CA LEU A 79 1.49 15.15 1.02
C LEU A 79 1.65 14.85 2.50
N ILE A 80 2.85 15.05 3.03
CA ILE A 80 3.21 14.80 4.42
C ILE A 80 4.05 15.96 4.99
N LYS A 81 4.12 15.99 6.31
CA LYS A 81 5.09 16.81 7.08
C LYS A 81 5.79 15.95 8.12
N ARG A 82 7.03 16.26 8.40
CA ARG A 82 7.77 15.72 9.54
C ARG A 82 7.84 16.78 10.63
N VAL A 83 7.26 16.50 11.78
CA VAL A 83 7.18 17.44 12.92
C VAL A 83 7.95 16.90 14.11
N SER A 84 8.62 17.78 14.85
CA SER A 84 9.36 17.40 16.06
C SER A 84 8.40 16.98 17.16
N VAL A 85 8.80 15.98 17.95
CA VAL A 85 8.06 15.54 19.12
C VAL A 85 8.44 16.36 20.33
N LYS A 86 7.47 16.66 21.21
CA LYS A 86 7.54 17.60 22.33
C LYS A 86 8.69 17.34 23.28
N ASN A 87 9.48 16.41 23.37
CA ASN A 87 10.60 16.21 24.29
C ASN A 87 11.85 15.63 23.60
N ASP A 88 11.83 15.51 22.27
CA ASP A 88 12.97 15.00 21.52
C ASP A 88 13.01 15.63 20.13
N ALA A 89 13.92 16.61 19.96
CA ALA A 89 14.11 17.30 18.67
C ALA A 89 14.68 16.38 17.57
N ARG A 90 15.22 15.21 17.94
CA ARG A 90 15.74 14.22 16.98
C ARG A 90 14.66 13.30 16.44
N LEU A 91 13.58 13.13 17.20
CA LEU A 91 12.46 12.27 16.83
C LEU A 91 11.41 13.09 16.08
N ARG A 92 11.19 12.74 14.82
CA ARG A 92 10.21 13.41 13.96
C ARG A 92 9.08 12.45 13.60
N LYS A 93 7.87 12.82 14.01
CA LYS A 93 6.69 12.10 13.56
C LYS A 93 6.23 12.57 12.19
N ILE A 94 5.67 11.66 11.44
CA ILE A 94 5.17 11.89 10.09
C ILE A 94 3.65 12.06 10.18
N ILE A 95 3.16 13.17 9.67
CA ILE A 95 1.73 13.46 9.62
C ILE A 95 1.28 13.75 8.18
N LEU A 96 0.04 13.42 7.88
CA LEU A 96 -0.58 13.84 6.63
C LEU A 96 -0.85 15.35 6.64
N THR A 97 -0.66 15.98 5.50
CA THR A 97 -1.20 17.32 5.24
C THR A 97 -2.66 17.18 4.81
N LYS A 98 -3.34 18.32 4.64
CA LYS A 98 -4.68 18.36 4.04
C LYS A 98 -4.69 17.79 2.63
N GLU A 99 -3.67 18.14 1.84
CA GLU A 99 -3.48 17.62 0.48
C GLU A 99 -3.17 16.12 0.49
N GLY A 100 -2.38 15.64 1.44
CA GLY A 100 -2.07 14.22 1.60
C GLY A 100 -3.29 13.39 1.95
N SER A 101 -4.11 13.87 2.87
CA SER A 101 -5.38 13.22 3.24
C SER A 101 -6.33 13.16 2.05
N LYS A 102 -6.51 14.29 1.34
CA LYS A 102 -7.34 14.35 0.14
C LYS A 102 -6.83 13.42 -0.96
N LYS A 103 -5.52 13.42 -1.20
CA LYS A 103 -4.90 12.53 -2.20
C LYS A 103 -5.14 11.07 -1.84
N TYR A 104 -4.99 10.70 -0.58
CA TYR A 104 -5.29 9.35 -0.12
C TYR A 104 -6.75 8.97 -0.40
N ASP A 105 -7.70 9.81 -0.02
CA ASP A 105 -9.13 9.53 -0.21
C ASP A 105 -9.48 9.36 -1.69
N ASP A 106 -8.99 10.27 -2.56
CA ASP A 106 -9.25 10.24 -3.99
C ASP A 106 -8.68 8.96 -4.65
N VAL A 107 -7.45 8.58 -4.29
CA VAL A 107 -6.80 7.40 -4.84
C VAL A 107 -7.40 6.12 -4.25
N HIS A 108 -7.68 6.10 -2.95
CA HIS A 108 -8.30 4.96 -2.28
C HIS A 108 -9.66 4.61 -2.91
N ALA A 109 -10.49 5.60 -3.18
CA ALA A 109 -11.76 5.40 -3.87
C ALA A 109 -11.58 4.70 -5.23
N LYS A 110 -10.55 5.08 -6.00
CA LYS A 110 -10.22 4.45 -7.29
C LYS A 110 -9.70 3.03 -7.13
N VAL A 111 -8.89 2.76 -6.10
CA VAL A 111 -8.43 1.40 -5.79
C VAL A 111 -9.62 0.51 -5.42
N VAL A 112 -10.55 0.99 -4.60
CA VAL A 112 -11.77 0.26 -4.25
C VAL A 112 -12.62 -0.04 -5.49
N MET A 113 -12.76 0.92 -6.41
CA MET A 113 -13.46 0.68 -7.68
C MET A 113 -12.78 -0.39 -8.53
N PHE A 114 -11.44 -0.37 -8.58
CA PHE A 114 -10.65 -1.38 -9.29
C PHE A 114 -10.85 -2.78 -8.68
N GLU A 115 -10.77 -2.89 -7.34
CA GLU A 115 -11.04 -4.13 -6.62
C GLU A 115 -12.47 -4.65 -6.86
N ASN A 116 -13.46 -3.77 -6.79
CA ASN A 116 -14.86 -4.15 -7.02
C ASN A 116 -15.09 -4.65 -8.46
N LYS A 117 -14.39 -4.05 -9.43
CA LYS A 117 -14.44 -4.51 -10.82
C LYS A 117 -13.88 -5.93 -10.97
N ILE A 118 -12.78 -6.24 -10.28
CA ILE A 118 -12.23 -7.61 -10.26
C ILE A 118 -13.21 -8.56 -9.58
N LYS A 119 -13.73 -8.20 -8.42
CA LYS A 119 -14.70 -9.04 -7.68
C LYS A 119 -15.96 -9.32 -8.49
N SER A 120 -16.41 -8.38 -9.30
CA SER A 120 -17.60 -8.55 -10.16
C SER A 120 -17.45 -9.61 -11.25
N LEU A 121 -16.23 -10.10 -11.50
CA LEU A 121 -15.98 -11.20 -12.44
C LEU A 121 -16.34 -12.57 -11.86
N PHE A 122 -16.62 -12.65 -10.58
CA PHE A 122 -16.78 -13.90 -9.84
C PHE A 122 -18.08 -13.91 -9.04
N SER A 123 -18.62 -15.10 -8.82
CA SER A 123 -19.68 -15.33 -7.83
C SER A 123 -19.10 -15.27 -6.40
N ASP A 124 -19.96 -15.10 -5.41
CA ASP A 124 -19.56 -15.09 -4.00
C ASP A 124 -18.88 -16.40 -3.59
N ASP A 125 -19.33 -17.54 -4.14
CA ASP A 125 -18.73 -18.84 -3.83
C ASP A 125 -17.33 -19.00 -4.45
N GLU A 126 -17.12 -18.49 -5.67
CA GLU A 126 -15.79 -18.47 -6.29
C GLU A 126 -14.83 -17.58 -5.51
N ILE A 127 -15.28 -16.43 -5.00
CA ILE A 127 -14.47 -15.55 -4.14
C ILE A 127 -14.08 -16.27 -2.84
N LYS A 128 -15.01 -16.95 -2.19
CA LYS A 128 -14.72 -17.74 -0.97
C LYS A 128 -13.69 -18.83 -1.23
N VAL A 129 -13.87 -19.58 -2.32
CA VAL A 129 -12.91 -20.63 -2.70
C VAL A 129 -11.55 -20.04 -3.01
N PHE A 130 -11.49 -18.91 -3.70
CA PHE A 130 -10.24 -18.22 -4.03
C PHE A 130 -9.45 -17.81 -2.77
N PHE A 131 -10.12 -17.17 -1.80
CA PHE A 131 -9.45 -16.79 -0.54
C PHE A 131 -9.02 -18.00 0.28
N ASN A 132 -9.83 -19.06 0.33
CA ASN A 132 -9.44 -20.31 1.00
C ASN A 132 -8.16 -20.93 0.38
N VAL A 133 -8.03 -20.85 -0.94
CA VAL A 133 -6.83 -21.33 -1.65
C VAL A 133 -5.63 -20.44 -1.33
N LEU A 134 -5.81 -19.12 -1.28
CA LEU A 134 -4.75 -18.18 -0.90
C LEU A 134 -4.28 -18.41 0.53
N ASP A 135 -5.19 -18.60 1.49
CA ASP A 135 -4.86 -18.87 2.89
C ASP A 135 -3.96 -20.11 3.02
N LYS A 136 -4.31 -21.19 2.33
CA LYS A 136 -3.48 -22.41 2.30
C LYS A 136 -2.08 -22.17 1.71
N LEU A 137 -1.97 -21.30 0.71
CA LEU A 137 -0.66 -20.94 0.14
C LEU A 137 0.15 -20.07 1.09
N TYR A 138 -0.48 -19.16 1.82
CA TYR A 138 0.19 -18.38 2.87
C TYR A 138 0.74 -19.30 3.97
N ASP A 139 -0.09 -20.19 4.50
CA ASP A 139 0.33 -21.16 5.53
C ASP A 139 1.55 -21.96 5.07
N TYR A 140 1.55 -22.43 3.83
CA TYR A 140 2.69 -23.16 3.25
C TYR A 140 3.97 -22.32 3.14
N THR A 141 3.86 -21.02 2.94
CA THR A 141 5.04 -20.14 2.79
C THR A 141 5.64 -19.67 4.13
N GLU A 142 4.93 -19.91 5.24
CA GLU A 142 5.38 -19.57 6.59
C GLU A 142 6.11 -20.74 7.29
N GLU A 143 6.10 -21.96 6.69
CA GLU A 143 6.88 -23.12 7.17
C GLU A 143 8.34 -23.03 6.70
#